data_2b5e1c95d903847681434086ffce88e4
#
_entry.id   2b5e1c95d903847681434086ffce88e4
#
_cell.length_a   1.000
_cell.length_b   1.000
_cell.length_c   1.000
_cell.angle_alpha   90.00
_cell.angle_beta   90.00
_cell.angle_gamma   90.00
#
_symmetry.space_group_name_H-M   'P 1'
#
loop_
_entity.id
_entity.type
_entity.pdbx_description
1 polymer ?
#
loop_
_entity_poly.entity_id
_entity_poly.type
_entity_poly.pdbx_seq_one_letter_code
_entity_poly.pdbx_strand_id
1 'polypeptide(L)'
;MKRFPRTVGRRAVESGAPAPSTKTENVVAEFLTDIKTIRERARQEIEKGPVTDAYGADIERVLSVLNEALATEIVCTLRYKRHYYTASGLYSEPVAAEFLEHAKEEQEHADRLAERICQLGGEPDFNPDTLTSRSHAQYDASAGLVDMIKEDLIAERVAVASYTEIAQWLGEDDPTTRRVFEDLLAQEEEHADDLRGLLERIPKETSAL
;
A
#
# COMPACT_ATOMS: atom_id res chain seq x y z
N MET A 1 -26.85 -26.25 -69.96
CA MET A 1 -27.00 -25.59 -71.26
C MET A 1 -27.57 -24.19 -71.03
N LYS A 2 -26.83 -23.18 -71.25
CA LYS A 2 -27.03 -21.89 -71.90
C LYS A 2 -26.09 -20.83 -71.30
N ARG A 3 -25.42 -20.24 -72.18
CA ARG A 3 -24.23 -19.38 -72.24
C ARG A 3 -24.45 -17.98 -71.71
N PHE A 4 -23.28 -17.36 -71.34
CA PHE A 4 -22.99 -15.96 -71.16
C PHE A 4 -23.49 -14.98 -72.18
N PRO A 5 -23.51 -13.64 -71.91
CA PRO A 5 -22.33 -12.85 -72.27
C PRO A 5 -21.87 -11.77 -71.26
N ARG A 6 -20.57 -11.46 -71.43
CA ARG A 6 -19.83 -10.33 -70.89
C ARG A 6 -20.34 -8.99 -71.41
N THR A 7 -20.34 -7.96 -70.55
CA THR A 7 -20.17 -6.58 -70.99
C THR A 7 -19.12 -5.87 -70.09
N VAL A 8 -18.13 -5.33 -70.78
CA VAL A 8 -17.01 -4.54 -70.29
C VAL A 8 -17.50 -3.10 -70.21
N GLY A 9 -17.45 -2.49 -69.01
CA GLY A 9 -17.66 -1.06 -68.81
C GLY A 9 -16.39 -0.45 -68.18
N ARG A 10 -15.62 0.26 -68.98
CA ARG A 10 -14.57 1.17 -68.52
C ARG A 10 -15.20 2.32 -67.75
N ARG A 11 -14.73 2.58 -66.54
CA ARG A 11 -14.96 3.85 -65.85
C ARG A 11 -13.63 4.48 -65.45
N ALA A 12 -13.61 5.76 -65.58
CA ALA A 12 -12.53 6.70 -65.52
C ALA A 12 -11.82 6.74 -64.15
N VAL A 13 -10.55 6.98 -64.22
CA VAL A 13 -9.67 7.30 -63.11
C VAL A 13 -9.96 8.73 -62.70
N GLU A 14 -10.59 8.96 -61.57
CA GLU A 14 -10.62 10.25 -60.92
C GLU A 14 -9.44 10.36 -59.98
N SER A 15 -8.61 11.35 -60.22
CA SER A 15 -7.49 11.77 -59.40
C SER A 15 -7.99 12.34 -58.07
N GLY A 16 -7.96 11.51 -57.01
CA GLY A 16 -8.22 12.01 -55.66
C GLY A 16 -7.01 12.84 -55.16
N ALA A 17 -7.28 14.06 -54.79
CA ALA A 17 -6.35 14.93 -54.12
C ALA A 17 -5.88 14.29 -52.77
N PRO A 18 -4.62 14.52 -52.34
CA PRO A 18 -4.17 13.96 -51.09
C PRO A 18 -4.91 14.64 -49.91
N ALA A 19 -5.43 13.81 -49.00
CA ALA A 19 -6.01 14.29 -47.74
C ALA A 19 -4.97 15.10 -46.95
N PRO A 20 -5.39 16.18 -46.25
CA PRO A 20 -4.49 16.96 -45.44
C PRO A 20 -3.90 16.07 -44.34
N SER A 21 -2.57 15.99 -44.29
CA SER A 21 -1.86 15.36 -43.20
C SER A 21 -2.15 16.15 -41.92
N THR A 22 -2.96 15.62 -41.05
CA THR A 22 -3.04 16.08 -39.66
C THR A 22 -1.65 15.86 -39.06
N LYS A 23 -0.85 16.95 -39.01
CA LYS A 23 0.28 17.00 -38.10
C LYS A 23 -0.29 16.79 -36.69
N THR A 24 -0.12 15.62 -36.16
CA THR A 24 -0.18 15.39 -34.71
C THR A 24 0.96 16.22 -34.14
N GLU A 25 0.70 17.43 -33.71
CA GLU A 25 1.59 18.14 -32.81
C GLU A 25 1.68 17.24 -31.57
N ASN A 26 2.82 16.55 -31.44
CA ASN A 26 3.24 16.00 -30.17
C ASN A 26 3.39 17.21 -29.24
N VAL A 27 2.34 17.51 -28.48
CA VAL A 27 2.43 18.33 -27.29
C VAL A 27 3.25 17.48 -26.31
N VAL A 28 4.58 17.62 -26.42
CA VAL A 28 5.46 17.25 -25.31
C VAL A 28 5.05 18.20 -24.19
N ALA A 29 4.25 17.71 -23.25
CA ALA A 29 3.92 18.45 -22.05
C ALA A 29 5.25 18.93 -21.47
N GLU A 30 5.38 20.22 -21.22
CA GLU A 30 6.57 20.80 -20.61
C GLU A 30 6.69 20.21 -19.22
N PHE A 31 7.53 19.18 -19.10
CA PHE A 31 7.54 18.25 -17.95
C PHE A 31 8.17 18.88 -16.71
N LEU A 32 8.99 19.93 -16.86
CA LEU A 32 9.71 20.53 -15.73
C LEU A 32 9.46 22.03 -15.66
N THR A 33 9.11 22.51 -14.48
CA THR A 33 9.08 23.92 -14.15
C THR A 33 10.49 24.52 -14.27
N ASP A 34 10.60 25.76 -14.79
CA ASP A 34 11.89 26.48 -14.86
C ASP A 34 12.57 26.54 -13.48
N ILE A 35 13.87 26.26 -13.46
CA ILE A 35 14.64 26.16 -12.23
C ILE A 35 14.72 27.49 -11.43
N LYS A 36 14.59 28.64 -12.09
CA LYS A 36 14.55 29.92 -11.39
C LYS A 36 13.27 30.07 -10.59
N THR A 37 12.14 29.68 -11.19
CA THR A 37 10.83 29.64 -10.52
C THR A 37 10.86 28.71 -9.32
N ILE A 38 11.44 27.51 -9.45
CA ILE A 38 11.60 26.58 -8.32
C ILE A 38 12.43 27.21 -7.20
N ARG A 39 13.56 27.85 -7.55
CA ARG A 39 14.43 28.49 -6.54
C ARG A 39 13.76 29.67 -5.83
N GLU A 40 12.94 30.43 -6.52
CA GLU A 40 12.18 31.55 -5.96
C GLU A 40 11.12 31.05 -4.98
N ARG A 41 10.33 30.06 -5.35
CA ARG A 41 9.33 29.41 -4.47
C ARG A 41 9.99 28.80 -3.24
N ALA A 42 11.08 28.04 -3.41
CA ALA A 42 11.81 27.42 -2.29
C ALA A 42 12.33 28.45 -1.27
N ARG A 43 12.70 29.68 -1.69
CA ARG A 43 13.10 30.75 -0.76
C ARG A 43 11.92 31.38 -0.04
N GLN A 44 10.77 31.48 -0.69
CA GLN A 44 9.56 32.07 -0.11
C GLN A 44 8.91 31.14 0.93
N GLU A 45 9.09 29.85 0.79
CA GLU A 45 8.38 28.82 1.56
C GLU A 45 9.31 27.95 2.42
N ILE A 46 10.46 28.50 2.82
CA ILE A 46 11.49 27.74 3.56
C ILE A 46 10.97 27.09 4.86
N GLU A 47 9.96 27.69 5.48
CA GLU A 47 9.34 27.19 6.72
C GLU A 47 8.40 25.99 6.51
N LYS A 48 8.00 25.68 5.27
CA LYS A 48 7.11 24.54 4.96
C LYS A 48 7.83 23.17 4.97
N GLY A 49 9.14 23.15 5.19
CA GLY A 49 9.92 21.91 5.23
C GLY A 49 9.85 21.13 3.91
N PRO A 50 9.52 19.83 3.92
CA PRO A 50 9.50 18.99 2.72
C PRO A 50 8.26 19.21 1.84
N VAL A 51 7.21 19.86 2.34
CA VAL A 51 5.97 20.10 1.59
C VAL A 51 6.16 21.33 0.69
N THR A 52 6.08 21.12 -0.62
CA THR A 52 6.25 22.18 -1.63
C THR A 52 4.96 22.41 -2.41
N ASP A 53 4.91 23.46 -3.23
CA ASP A 53 3.79 23.74 -4.15
C ASP A 53 3.48 22.59 -5.13
N ALA A 54 4.40 21.66 -5.31
CA ALA A 54 4.22 20.48 -6.15
C ALA A 54 3.53 19.32 -5.42
N TYR A 55 3.31 19.44 -4.10
CA TYR A 55 2.58 18.44 -3.34
C TYR A 55 1.10 18.48 -3.75
N GLY A 56 0.61 17.36 -4.29
CA GLY A 56 -0.72 17.29 -4.93
C GLY A 56 -1.82 16.71 -4.04
N ALA A 57 -1.44 15.99 -2.96
CA ALA A 57 -2.41 15.32 -2.12
C ALA A 57 -3.03 16.25 -1.05
N ASP A 58 -4.20 15.87 -0.55
CA ASP A 58 -4.82 16.49 0.63
C ASP A 58 -4.06 16.05 1.89
N ILE A 59 -3.26 16.97 2.44
CA ILE A 59 -2.36 16.69 3.56
C ILE A 59 -3.11 16.28 4.84
N GLU A 60 -4.28 16.87 5.11
CA GLU A 60 -5.09 16.52 6.28
C GLU A 60 -5.62 15.08 6.15
N ARG A 61 -6.06 14.72 4.96
CA ARG A 61 -6.52 13.36 4.69
C ARG A 61 -5.37 12.36 4.73
N VAL A 62 -4.19 12.70 4.19
CA VAL A 62 -2.99 11.85 4.26
C VAL A 62 -2.57 11.62 5.71
N LEU A 63 -2.55 12.66 6.54
CA LEU A 63 -2.24 12.55 7.98
C LEU A 63 -3.25 11.67 8.73
N SER A 64 -4.54 11.74 8.40
CA SER A 64 -5.57 10.86 8.97
C SER A 64 -5.26 9.39 8.64
N VAL A 65 -5.03 9.08 7.36
CA VAL A 65 -4.73 7.73 6.88
C VAL A 65 -3.45 7.17 7.51
N LEU A 66 -2.40 7.99 7.61
CA LEU A 66 -1.15 7.60 8.27
C LEU A 66 -1.36 7.27 9.76
N ASN A 67 -2.20 8.05 10.47
CA ASN A 67 -2.50 7.79 11.88
C ASN A 67 -3.42 6.56 12.08
N GLU A 68 -4.27 6.23 11.13
CA GLU A 68 -5.05 4.98 11.12
C GLU A 68 -4.13 3.76 10.91
N ALA A 69 -3.19 3.85 9.97
CA ALA A 69 -2.17 2.83 9.76
C ALA A 69 -1.23 2.70 10.98
N LEU A 70 -0.74 3.80 11.54
CA LEU A 70 0.06 3.79 12.78
C LEU A 70 -0.65 3.05 13.93
N ALA A 71 -1.95 3.28 14.09
CA ALA A 71 -2.73 2.57 15.10
C ALA A 71 -2.83 1.06 14.79
N THR A 72 -2.89 0.69 13.52
CA THR A 72 -2.92 -0.71 13.06
C THR A 72 -1.63 -1.43 13.44
N GLU A 73 -0.46 -0.87 13.12
CA GLU A 73 0.84 -1.45 13.45
C GLU A 73 1.04 -1.61 14.97
N ILE A 74 0.63 -0.60 15.75
CA ILE A 74 0.72 -0.68 17.22
C ILE A 74 -0.18 -1.81 17.76
N VAL A 75 -1.40 -1.95 17.26
CA VAL A 75 -2.32 -3.03 17.67
C VAL A 75 -1.75 -4.39 17.27
N CYS A 76 -1.18 -4.53 16.07
CA CYS A 76 -0.52 -5.76 15.62
C CYS A 76 0.72 -6.07 16.49
N THR A 77 1.59 -5.09 16.76
CA THR A 77 2.72 -5.24 17.69
C THR A 77 2.28 -5.81 19.05
N LEU A 78 1.23 -5.25 19.65
CA LEU A 78 0.72 -5.69 20.95
C LEU A 78 0.14 -7.08 20.89
N ARG A 79 -0.54 -7.42 19.81
CA ARG A 79 -1.13 -8.75 19.58
C ARG A 79 -0.05 -9.81 19.40
N TYR A 80 0.94 -9.60 18.54
CA TYR A 80 2.07 -10.50 18.35
C TYR A 80 2.88 -10.70 19.62
N LYS A 81 3.14 -9.64 20.39
CA LYS A 81 3.79 -9.77 21.72
C LYS A 81 2.98 -10.64 22.67
N ARG A 82 1.66 -10.45 22.73
CA ARG A 82 0.81 -11.32 23.54
C ARG A 82 0.90 -12.76 23.09
N HIS A 83 0.77 -13.04 21.80
CA HIS A 83 0.84 -14.38 21.23
C HIS A 83 2.20 -15.03 21.51
N TYR A 84 3.30 -14.29 21.35
CA TYR A 84 4.63 -14.75 21.73
C TYR A 84 4.70 -15.25 23.18
N TYR A 85 4.24 -14.46 24.14
CA TYR A 85 4.33 -14.81 25.58
C TYR A 85 3.33 -15.89 26.00
N THR A 86 2.29 -16.14 25.25
CA THR A 86 1.22 -17.08 25.62
C THR A 86 1.18 -18.34 24.75
N ALA A 87 1.96 -18.38 23.67
CA ALA A 87 2.10 -19.57 22.83
C ALA A 87 2.59 -20.78 23.68
N SER A 88 1.91 -21.90 23.56
CA SER A 88 2.23 -23.11 24.32
C SER A 88 1.89 -24.37 23.52
N GLY A 89 2.51 -25.49 23.91
CA GLY A 89 2.33 -26.78 23.25
C GLY A 89 3.55 -27.26 22.49
N LEU A 90 3.44 -28.41 21.84
CA LEU A 90 4.57 -29.12 21.23
C LEU A 90 5.26 -28.34 20.10
N TYR A 91 4.50 -27.52 19.37
CA TYR A 91 4.99 -26.76 18.21
C TYR A 91 5.14 -25.25 18.50
N SER A 92 5.05 -24.85 19.78
CA SER A 92 5.00 -23.43 20.13
C SER A 92 6.32 -22.70 19.96
N GLU A 93 7.47 -23.35 20.12
CA GLU A 93 8.77 -22.68 20.11
C GLU A 93 9.07 -21.97 18.77
N PRO A 94 9.01 -22.62 17.60
CA PRO A 94 9.24 -21.96 16.32
C PRO A 94 8.15 -20.91 15.99
N VAL A 95 6.90 -21.17 16.36
CA VAL A 95 5.80 -20.23 16.12
C VAL A 95 5.94 -18.98 17.00
N ALA A 96 6.33 -19.15 18.26
CA ALA A 96 6.58 -18.02 19.15
C ALA A 96 7.76 -17.16 18.65
N ALA A 97 8.81 -17.80 18.13
CA ALA A 97 9.93 -17.06 17.54
C ALA A 97 9.48 -16.15 16.39
N GLU A 98 8.63 -16.65 15.52
CA GLU A 98 8.02 -15.89 14.41
C GLU A 98 7.17 -14.73 14.93
N PHE A 99 6.28 -15.00 15.89
CA PHE A 99 5.49 -13.92 16.52
C PHE A 99 6.35 -12.81 17.13
N LEU A 100 7.52 -13.14 17.69
CA LEU A 100 8.43 -12.14 18.22
C LEU A 100 9.13 -11.34 17.12
N GLU A 101 9.47 -11.98 16.00
CA GLU A 101 10.07 -11.34 14.84
C GLU A 101 9.08 -10.36 14.22
N HIS A 102 7.88 -10.81 13.87
CA HIS A 102 6.82 -9.94 13.36
C HIS A 102 6.50 -8.79 14.33
N ALA A 103 6.43 -9.04 15.65
CA ALA A 103 6.20 -7.96 16.61
C ALA A 103 7.26 -6.84 16.59
N LYS A 104 8.48 -7.13 16.18
CA LYS A 104 9.54 -6.11 16.03
C LYS A 104 9.40 -5.36 14.72
N GLU A 105 9.07 -6.08 13.66
CA GLU A 105 8.85 -5.51 12.34
C GLU A 105 7.63 -4.58 12.32
N GLU A 106 6.51 -4.97 12.95
CA GLU A 106 5.35 -4.10 13.17
C GLU A 106 5.71 -2.83 13.95
N GLN A 107 6.60 -2.93 14.95
CA GLN A 107 7.08 -1.73 15.64
C GLN A 107 7.91 -0.84 14.72
N GLU A 108 8.74 -1.40 13.85
CA GLU A 108 9.50 -0.64 12.85
C GLU A 108 8.58 0.02 11.81
N HIS A 109 7.49 -0.66 11.42
CA HIS A 109 6.44 -0.09 10.57
C HIS A 109 5.79 1.13 11.25
N ALA A 110 5.38 0.99 12.51
CA ALA A 110 4.82 2.08 13.30
C ALA A 110 5.76 3.29 13.37
N ASP A 111 7.05 3.06 13.60
CA ASP A 111 8.06 4.12 13.69
C ASP A 111 8.24 4.84 12.33
N ARG A 112 8.22 4.12 11.21
CA ARG A 112 8.28 4.69 9.85
C ARG A 112 7.06 5.56 9.53
N LEU A 113 5.87 5.11 9.92
CA LEU A 113 4.63 5.88 9.74
C LEU A 113 4.64 7.16 10.60
N ALA A 114 5.07 7.05 11.87
CA ALA A 114 5.19 8.20 12.77
C ALA A 114 6.21 9.22 12.24
N GLU A 115 7.35 8.77 11.73
CA GLU A 115 8.34 9.64 11.10
C GLU A 115 7.74 10.38 9.88
N ARG A 116 6.97 9.66 9.04
CA ARG A 116 6.33 10.28 7.88
C ARG A 116 5.29 11.32 8.28
N ILE A 117 4.50 11.07 9.31
CA ILE A 117 3.54 12.06 9.88
C ILE A 117 4.29 13.33 10.28
N CYS A 118 5.40 13.21 11.04
CA CYS A 118 6.21 14.36 11.45
C CYS A 118 6.79 15.11 10.25
N GLN A 119 7.28 14.41 9.21
CA GLN A 119 7.80 15.03 7.98
C GLN A 119 6.74 15.88 7.27
N LEU A 120 5.49 15.47 7.31
CA LEU A 120 4.36 16.20 6.75
C LEU A 120 3.84 17.33 7.65
N GLY A 121 4.48 17.54 8.82
CA GLY A 121 4.09 18.58 9.79
C GLY A 121 2.91 18.18 10.69
N GLY A 122 2.52 16.91 10.69
CA GLY A 122 1.49 16.36 11.58
C GLY A 122 2.04 15.89 12.92
N GLU A 123 1.14 15.45 13.79
CA GLU A 123 1.43 14.85 15.08
C GLU A 123 1.02 13.36 15.06
N PRO A 124 1.96 12.41 15.31
CA PRO A 124 1.61 11.00 15.41
C PRO A 124 0.81 10.72 16.67
N ASP A 125 -0.35 10.10 16.50
CA ASP A 125 -1.28 9.84 17.61
C ASP A 125 -1.02 8.46 18.23
N PHE A 126 -0.28 8.45 19.33
CA PHE A 126 0.00 7.27 20.17
C PHE A 126 -0.99 7.11 21.34
N ASN A 127 -2.12 7.81 21.37
CA ASN A 127 -3.08 7.71 22.47
C ASN A 127 -3.65 6.28 22.58
N PRO A 128 -3.36 5.56 23.69
CA PRO A 128 -3.81 4.17 23.85
C PRO A 128 -5.33 4.03 23.94
N ASP A 129 -6.04 5.06 24.37
CA ASP A 129 -7.50 5.01 24.51
C ASP A 129 -8.24 4.96 23.15
N THR A 130 -7.57 5.34 22.06
CA THR A 130 -8.14 5.42 20.72
C THR A 130 -7.51 4.46 19.71
N LEU A 131 -6.45 3.73 20.08
CA LEU A 131 -5.74 2.83 19.16
C LEU A 131 -6.66 1.83 18.48
N THR A 132 -7.44 1.07 19.25
CA THR A 132 -8.34 0.03 18.70
C THR A 132 -9.47 0.59 17.85
N SER A 133 -9.90 1.82 18.08
CA SER A 133 -10.96 2.45 17.29
C SER A 133 -10.46 3.03 15.96
N ARG A 134 -9.17 3.28 15.82
CA ARG A 134 -8.53 3.78 14.60
C ARG A 134 -7.88 2.67 13.78
N SER A 135 -7.50 1.56 14.43
CA SER A 135 -6.85 0.42 13.78
C SER A 135 -7.79 -0.26 12.77
N HIS A 136 -7.24 -0.64 11.63
CA HIS A 136 -7.91 -1.50 10.66
C HIS A 136 -7.96 -2.96 11.12
N ALA A 137 -6.93 -3.42 11.84
CA ALA A 137 -6.88 -4.76 12.44
C ALA A 137 -7.50 -4.76 13.84
N GLN A 138 -8.12 -5.88 14.20
CA GLN A 138 -8.68 -6.07 15.53
C GLN A 138 -7.64 -6.68 16.48
N TYR A 139 -7.62 -6.23 17.73
CA TYR A 139 -6.88 -6.93 18.77
C TYR A 139 -7.56 -8.25 19.07
N ASP A 140 -6.82 -9.35 18.96
CA ASP A 140 -7.28 -10.70 19.27
C ASP A 140 -6.54 -11.30 20.48
N ALA A 141 -7.25 -12.08 21.28
CA ALA A 141 -6.76 -12.72 22.48
C ALA A 141 -6.93 -14.24 22.45
N SER A 142 -6.88 -14.84 21.27
CA SER A 142 -6.96 -16.28 21.07
C SER A 142 -5.96 -17.03 21.94
N ALA A 143 -6.35 -18.20 22.43
CA ALA A 143 -5.55 -18.99 23.36
C ALA A 143 -4.89 -20.21 22.72
N GLY A 144 -5.43 -20.73 21.62
CA GLY A 144 -4.89 -21.87 20.89
C GLY A 144 -3.85 -21.45 19.86
N LEU A 145 -2.74 -22.19 19.77
CA LEU A 145 -1.64 -21.85 18.84
C LEU A 145 -2.11 -21.68 17.39
N VAL A 146 -2.97 -22.58 16.90
CA VAL A 146 -3.53 -22.54 15.54
C VAL A 146 -4.45 -21.33 15.36
N ASP A 147 -5.22 -20.98 16.38
CA ASP A 147 -6.13 -19.85 16.31
C ASP A 147 -5.35 -18.53 16.37
N MET A 148 -4.28 -18.45 17.18
CA MET A 148 -3.34 -17.31 17.15
C MET A 148 -2.80 -17.06 15.74
N ILE A 149 -2.26 -18.08 15.07
CA ILE A 149 -1.71 -17.96 13.72
C ILE A 149 -2.79 -17.53 12.73
N LYS A 150 -4.01 -18.07 12.83
CA LYS A 150 -5.11 -17.69 11.93
C LYS A 150 -5.53 -16.24 12.10
N GLU A 151 -5.68 -15.81 13.34
CA GLU A 151 -6.09 -14.43 13.63
C GLU A 151 -4.99 -13.42 13.26
N ASP A 152 -3.72 -13.79 13.43
CA ASP A 152 -2.61 -12.97 12.93
C ASP A 152 -2.62 -12.92 11.38
N LEU A 153 -2.77 -14.05 10.70
CA LEU A 153 -2.91 -14.08 9.24
C LEU A 153 -4.11 -13.25 8.73
N ILE A 154 -5.21 -13.21 9.48
CA ILE A 154 -6.35 -12.35 9.12
C ILE A 154 -5.94 -10.87 9.19
N ALA A 155 -5.18 -10.47 10.21
CA ALA A 155 -4.73 -9.09 10.32
C ALA A 155 -3.75 -8.71 9.22
N GLU A 156 -2.76 -9.57 8.90
CA GLU A 156 -1.86 -9.30 7.78
C GLU A 156 -2.64 -9.10 6.47
N ARG A 157 -3.63 -9.93 6.23
CA ARG A 157 -4.48 -9.77 5.04
C ARG A 157 -5.32 -8.49 5.04
N VAL A 158 -5.70 -7.99 6.21
CA VAL A 158 -6.33 -6.66 6.33
C VAL A 158 -5.32 -5.56 6.02
N ALA A 159 -4.09 -5.64 6.54
CA ALA A 159 -3.00 -4.71 6.23
C ALA A 159 -2.67 -4.73 4.73
N VAL A 160 -2.45 -5.89 4.12
CA VAL A 160 -2.22 -6.04 2.67
C VAL A 160 -3.32 -5.37 1.85
N ALA A 161 -4.59 -5.61 2.17
CA ALA A 161 -5.70 -5.03 1.43
C ALA A 161 -5.77 -3.50 1.60
N SER A 162 -5.67 -3.01 2.83
CA SER A 162 -5.76 -1.58 3.13
C SER A 162 -4.57 -0.80 2.58
N TYR A 163 -3.35 -1.31 2.70
CA TYR A 163 -2.14 -0.64 2.20
C TYR A 163 -2.07 -0.64 0.67
N THR A 164 -2.59 -1.67 0.01
CA THR A 164 -2.80 -1.67 -1.43
C THR A 164 -3.74 -0.53 -1.85
N GLU A 165 -4.88 -0.38 -1.20
CA GLU A 165 -5.85 0.68 -1.50
C GLU A 165 -5.26 2.07 -1.21
N ILE A 166 -4.54 2.24 -0.11
CA ILE A 166 -3.88 3.50 0.26
C ILE A 166 -2.82 3.88 -0.77
N ALA A 167 -1.95 2.94 -1.16
CA ALA A 167 -0.92 3.18 -2.18
C ALA A 167 -1.53 3.60 -3.53
N GLN A 168 -2.62 2.94 -3.94
CA GLN A 168 -3.36 3.30 -5.16
C GLN A 168 -4.02 4.68 -5.06
N TRP A 169 -4.61 5.00 -3.90
CA TRP A 169 -5.26 6.29 -3.66
C TRP A 169 -4.25 7.45 -3.65
N LEU A 170 -3.07 7.27 -3.06
CA LEU A 170 -1.99 8.28 -3.05
C LEU A 170 -1.48 8.57 -4.47
N GLY A 171 -1.46 7.59 -5.34
CA GLY A 171 -1.11 7.74 -6.74
C GLY A 171 0.19 8.50 -6.96
N GLU A 172 0.14 9.54 -7.78
CA GLU A 172 1.29 10.42 -8.06
C GLU A 172 1.27 11.71 -7.22
N ASP A 173 0.23 11.92 -6.44
CA ASP A 173 0.04 13.14 -5.67
C ASP A 173 0.94 13.20 -4.42
N ASP A 174 1.26 12.04 -3.80
CA ASP A 174 2.28 11.89 -2.76
C ASP A 174 3.14 10.63 -3.00
N PRO A 175 4.12 10.69 -3.88
CA PRO A 175 4.96 9.54 -4.23
C PRO A 175 5.85 9.07 -3.07
N THR A 176 6.12 9.93 -2.08
CA THR A 176 6.94 9.56 -0.91
C THR A 176 6.14 8.75 0.09
N THR A 177 4.93 9.19 0.44
CA THR A 177 4.04 8.42 1.32
C THR A 177 3.59 7.12 0.65
N ARG A 178 3.29 7.15 -0.66
CA ARG A 178 3.01 5.93 -1.43
C ARG A 178 4.13 4.90 -1.30
N ARG A 179 5.38 5.31 -1.45
CA ARG A 179 6.53 4.41 -1.29
C ARG A 179 6.62 3.81 0.11
N VAL A 180 6.31 4.58 1.16
CA VAL A 180 6.24 4.03 2.52
C VAL A 180 5.24 2.89 2.57
N PHE A 181 4.01 3.10 2.06
CA PHE A 181 3.00 2.04 2.04
C PHE A 181 3.35 0.85 1.11
N GLU A 182 4.00 1.09 -0.03
CA GLU A 182 4.49 0.03 -0.92
C GLU A 182 5.55 -0.85 -0.23
N ASP A 183 6.45 -0.24 0.54
CA ASP A 183 7.48 -0.97 1.30
C ASP A 183 6.87 -1.76 2.48
N LEU A 184 5.92 -1.18 3.22
CA LEU A 184 5.17 -1.87 4.27
C LEU A 184 4.36 -3.03 3.67
N LEU A 185 3.61 -2.78 2.61
CA LEU A 185 2.82 -3.79 1.91
C LEU A 185 3.65 -5.03 1.54
N ALA A 186 4.88 -4.83 1.04
CA ALA A 186 5.74 -5.96 0.69
C ALA A 186 6.11 -6.82 1.91
N GLN A 187 6.29 -6.21 3.10
CA GLN A 187 6.55 -6.93 4.34
C GLN A 187 5.29 -7.62 4.89
N GLU A 188 4.12 -6.98 4.82
CA GLU A 188 2.85 -7.62 5.21
C GLU A 188 2.51 -8.84 4.33
N GLU A 189 2.86 -8.81 3.04
CA GLU A 189 2.72 -9.96 2.14
C GLU A 189 3.67 -11.10 2.55
N GLU A 190 4.90 -10.80 3.03
CA GLU A 190 5.86 -11.76 3.56
C GLU A 190 5.34 -12.37 4.88
N HIS A 191 4.89 -11.55 5.84
CA HIS A 191 4.27 -12.02 7.08
C HIS A 191 3.07 -12.96 6.82
N ALA A 192 2.21 -12.59 5.88
CA ALA A 192 1.08 -13.42 5.50
C ALA A 192 1.51 -14.79 4.91
N ASP A 193 2.59 -14.83 4.12
CA ASP A 193 3.13 -16.08 3.57
C ASP A 193 3.75 -16.96 4.64
N ASP A 194 4.48 -16.38 5.59
CA ASP A 194 5.11 -17.07 6.72
C ASP A 194 4.06 -17.70 7.63
N LEU A 195 3.03 -16.95 8.04
CA LEU A 195 1.93 -17.47 8.84
C LEU A 195 1.15 -18.58 8.14
N ARG A 196 0.92 -18.45 6.84
CA ARG A 196 0.32 -19.50 6.01
C ARG A 196 1.21 -20.76 6.04
N GLY A 197 2.52 -20.58 5.88
CA GLY A 197 3.50 -21.67 5.95
C GLY A 197 3.53 -22.36 7.33
N LEU A 198 3.37 -21.62 8.42
CA LEU A 198 3.24 -22.20 9.77
C LEU A 198 1.97 -23.07 9.89
N LEU A 199 0.82 -22.60 9.38
CA LEU A 199 -0.43 -23.37 9.40
C LEU A 199 -0.32 -24.68 8.63
N GLU A 200 0.45 -24.72 7.54
CA GLU A 200 0.66 -25.95 6.75
C GLU A 200 1.52 -26.98 7.49
N ARG A 201 2.42 -26.54 8.37
CA ARG A 201 3.37 -27.38 9.12
C ARG A 201 2.77 -27.98 10.40
N ILE A 202 1.74 -27.36 10.97
CA ILE A 202 1.09 -27.87 12.18
C ILE A 202 0.11 -28.98 11.80
N PRO A 203 0.21 -30.21 12.41
CA PRO A 203 -0.72 -31.28 12.14
C PRO A 203 -2.16 -30.92 12.50
N LYS A 204 -3.11 -31.22 11.61
CA LYS A 204 -4.53 -30.86 11.76
C LYS A 204 -5.19 -31.52 12.99
N GLU A 205 -4.59 -32.61 13.57
CA GLU A 205 -5.10 -33.32 14.75
C GLU A 205 -4.83 -32.56 16.07
N THR A 206 -3.96 -31.54 16.05
CA THR A 206 -3.63 -30.74 17.26
C THR A 206 -4.67 -29.64 17.56
N SER A 207 -5.65 -29.49 16.71
CA SER A 207 -6.75 -28.52 16.84
C SER A 207 -7.85 -28.92 17.84
N ALA A 208 -7.75 -30.05 18.51
CA ALA A 208 -8.83 -30.64 19.31
C ALA A 208 -8.45 -30.95 20.79
N LEU A 209 -7.42 -30.27 21.35
CA LEU A 209 -7.05 -30.41 22.77
C LEU A 209 -7.20 -29.11 23.53
#